data_829c94a2ff34ba4ea1aa75b8bac1d0f8
#
_entry.id   829c94a2ff34ba4ea1aa75b8bac1d0f8
#
_cell.length_a   1.000
_cell.length_b   1.000
_cell.length_c   1.000
_cell.angle_alpha   90.00
_cell.angle_beta   90.00
_cell.angle_gamma   90.00
#
_symmetry.space_group_name_H-M   'P 1'
#
loop_
_entity.id
_entity.type
_entity.pdbx_description
1 polymer ?
#
loop_
_entity_poly.entity_id
_entity_poly.type
_entity_poly.pdbx_seq_one_letter_code
_entity_poly.pdbx_strand_id
1 'polypeptide(L)'
;MSIIFHENTKEFHLTNGQVSYIMEIMENGQIGQLYYGKALRDRDSFQHLHEEKMRSLMAVALPEPSSLSMEFIRQEYPSYGTGDYRMPAVTIQQKNGSRICNFMYQSHEIFAGKKSLAPLPSTYVETEEEAETLEILLHDEVIDTDLVLSYTIYRDYPVITRNVRFFHKGKEAIVLDRALSASVEFNDMEFEMVHLAGAWSRERYVKRRTLEMGIQAIQSLHGASSSEHNPFLALKRPDATEQQGEVYGFSLVYSGNFLAQVEVNTHQMTRMTMGIHPEMFSWELHAGESFQTPEVVMVYSDQGLNKMSQTYHRLYRKRLVRGEWRDKVRPILLNNWEATYFDFDEEKICLLYTSDAADEENLV
;
A
#
# COMPACT_ATOMS: atom_id res chain seq x y z
N MET A 1 19.91 5.62 -6.64
CA MET A 1 18.63 5.97 -6.03
C MET A 1 18.48 7.45 -6.14
N SER A 2 17.39 7.90 -6.66
CA SER A 2 17.07 9.33 -6.68
C SER A 2 15.56 9.55 -6.81
N ILE A 3 15.09 10.59 -6.17
CA ILE A 3 13.79 11.19 -6.41
C ILE A 3 14.05 12.50 -7.13
N ILE A 4 13.53 12.62 -8.34
CA ILE A 4 13.76 13.77 -9.23
C ILE A 4 12.42 14.47 -9.45
N PHE A 5 12.40 15.78 -9.29
CA PHE A 5 11.28 16.62 -9.69
C PHE A 5 11.63 17.42 -10.93
N HIS A 6 10.89 17.23 -12.00
CA HIS A 6 11.01 17.97 -13.25
C HIS A 6 10.12 19.20 -13.21
N GLU A 7 10.69 20.36 -12.86
CA GLU A 7 9.92 21.60 -12.67
C GLU A 7 9.12 22.04 -13.90
N ASN A 8 9.66 21.81 -15.09
CA ASN A 8 9.03 22.25 -16.34
C ASN A 8 7.79 21.43 -16.70
N THR A 9 7.82 20.13 -16.43
CA THR A 9 6.74 19.17 -16.77
C THR A 9 5.89 18.81 -15.56
N LYS A 10 6.30 19.28 -14.36
CA LYS A 10 5.61 18.98 -13.09
C LYS A 10 5.53 17.49 -12.78
N GLU A 11 6.57 16.74 -13.11
CA GLU A 11 6.64 15.29 -12.94
C GLU A 11 7.61 14.90 -11.83
N PHE A 12 7.24 13.87 -11.05
CA PHE A 12 8.12 13.24 -10.07
C PHE A 12 8.56 11.87 -10.60
N HIS A 13 9.85 11.59 -10.57
CA HIS A 13 10.40 10.28 -10.90
C HIS A 13 11.18 9.73 -9.71
N LEU A 14 10.65 8.67 -9.08
CA LEU A 14 11.32 7.92 -8.02
C LEU A 14 11.96 6.70 -8.66
N THR A 15 13.27 6.52 -8.52
CA THR A 15 13.98 5.34 -9.05
C THR A 15 15.19 4.95 -8.24
N ASN A 16 15.47 3.65 -8.17
CA ASN A 16 16.70 3.09 -7.59
C ASN A 16 17.46 2.19 -8.58
N GLY A 17 17.09 2.23 -9.86
CA GLY A 17 17.66 1.38 -10.91
C GLY A 17 17.04 -0.01 -11.01
N GLN A 18 16.14 -0.39 -10.07
CA GLN A 18 15.40 -1.67 -10.10
C GLN A 18 13.90 -1.42 -10.33
N VAL A 19 13.36 -0.33 -9.79
CA VAL A 19 11.97 0.08 -9.90
C VAL A 19 11.88 1.56 -10.25
N SER A 20 10.84 1.95 -10.98
CA SER A 20 10.45 3.34 -11.19
C SER A 20 9.00 3.55 -10.80
N TYR A 21 8.73 4.70 -10.19
CA TYR A 21 7.40 5.22 -9.90
C TYR A 21 7.33 6.67 -10.38
N ILE A 22 6.39 6.98 -11.26
CA ILE A 22 6.33 8.29 -11.91
C ILE A 22 4.94 8.88 -11.72
N MET A 23 4.90 10.14 -11.29
CA MET A 23 3.68 10.91 -11.03
C MET A 23 3.77 12.26 -11.70
N GLU A 24 2.62 12.90 -11.90
CA GLU A 24 2.52 14.27 -12.40
C GLU A 24 1.59 15.12 -11.55
N ILE A 25 1.80 16.42 -11.54
CA ILE A 25 0.82 17.38 -11.08
C ILE A 25 -0.02 17.75 -12.30
N MET A 26 -1.28 17.31 -12.31
CA MET A 26 -2.21 17.52 -13.42
C MET A 26 -2.66 18.98 -13.51
N GLU A 27 -3.24 19.37 -14.64
CA GLU A 27 -3.76 20.73 -14.88
C GLU A 27 -4.75 21.20 -13.82
N ASN A 28 -5.56 20.29 -13.27
CA ASN A 28 -6.50 20.58 -12.20
C ASN A 28 -5.88 20.65 -10.80
N GLY A 29 -4.56 20.50 -10.69
CA GLY A 29 -3.81 20.51 -9.43
C GLY A 29 -3.83 19.21 -8.63
N GLN A 30 -4.53 18.17 -9.07
CA GLN A 30 -4.47 16.84 -8.44
C GLN A 30 -3.22 16.08 -8.89
N ILE A 31 -2.86 15.02 -8.17
CA ILE A 31 -1.71 14.17 -8.53
C ILE A 31 -2.16 12.98 -9.36
N GLY A 32 -1.64 12.90 -10.59
CA GLY A 32 -1.80 11.79 -11.50
C GLY A 32 -0.69 10.77 -11.39
N GLN A 33 -0.99 9.50 -11.70
CA GLN A 33 -0.01 8.44 -11.78
C GLN A 33 0.34 8.15 -13.25
N LEU A 34 1.62 8.24 -13.59
CA LEU A 34 2.09 7.93 -14.95
C LEU A 34 2.61 6.50 -15.09
N TYR A 35 3.36 5.99 -14.09
CA TYR A 35 3.99 4.69 -14.19
C TYR A 35 4.34 4.08 -12.83
N TYR A 36 4.22 2.76 -12.73
CA TYR A 36 4.83 1.93 -11.70
C TYR A 36 5.31 0.62 -12.33
N GLY A 37 6.59 0.28 -12.17
CA GLY A 37 7.14 -0.95 -12.73
C GLY A 37 8.66 -0.97 -12.81
N LYS A 38 9.19 -1.69 -13.81
CA LYS A 38 10.63 -1.79 -14.06
C LYS A 38 11.29 -0.41 -14.17
N ALA A 39 12.51 -0.29 -13.67
CA ALA A 39 13.24 0.96 -13.71
C ALA A 39 13.35 1.53 -15.15
N LEU A 40 12.91 2.75 -15.30
CA LEU A 40 13.07 3.55 -16.53
C LEU A 40 14.27 4.48 -16.37
N ARG A 41 14.92 4.76 -17.50
CA ARG A 41 15.93 5.80 -17.54
C ARG A 41 15.25 7.15 -17.39
N ASP A 42 15.83 8.02 -16.56
CA ASP A 42 15.35 9.38 -16.41
C ASP A 42 15.45 10.18 -17.74
N ARG A 43 14.51 11.07 -17.96
CA ARG A 43 14.38 11.91 -19.16
C ARG A 43 13.64 13.21 -18.84
N ASP A 44 13.72 14.18 -19.70
CA ASP A 44 13.17 15.52 -19.50
C ASP A 44 11.64 15.55 -19.35
N SER A 45 10.93 14.53 -19.87
CA SER A 45 9.47 14.39 -19.74
C SER A 45 9.01 12.93 -19.89
N PHE A 46 7.98 12.57 -19.13
CA PHE A 46 7.25 11.33 -19.18
C PHE A 46 5.80 11.47 -19.69
N GLN A 47 5.46 12.62 -20.28
CA GLN A 47 4.11 12.90 -20.79
C GLN A 47 3.62 11.88 -21.81
N HIS A 48 4.52 11.18 -22.52
CA HIS A 48 4.15 10.07 -23.40
C HIS A 48 3.52 8.85 -22.66
N LEU A 49 3.61 8.81 -21.33
CA LEU A 49 2.95 7.80 -20.48
C LEU A 49 1.57 8.26 -19.98
N HIS A 50 1.24 9.53 -20.20
CA HIS A 50 -0.08 10.06 -19.94
C HIS A 50 -1.04 9.51 -21.01
N GLU A 51 -2.13 8.88 -20.56
CA GLU A 51 -3.15 8.35 -21.45
C GLU A 51 -4.42 9.18 -21.35
N GLU A 52 -4.78 9.80 -22.45
CA GLU A 52 -6.06 10.45 -22.62
C GLU A 52 -6.97 9.58 -23.50
N LYS A 53 -8.14 9.25 -22.98
CA LYS A 53 -9.18 8.53 -23.75
C LYS A 53 -10.29 9.50 -24.10
N MET A 54 -10.27 10.01 -25.32
CA MET A 54 -11.32 10.88 -25.85
C MET A 54 -12.55 10.07 -26.25
N ARG A 55 -13.72 10.43 -25.75
CA ARG A 55 -15.01 9.93 -26.26
C ARG A 55 -16.08 11.02 -26.17
N SER A 56 -17.10 10.90 -27.01
CA SER A 56 -18.26 11.80 -26.95
C SER A 56 -19.01 11.64 -25.63
N LEU A 57 -19.51 12.75 -25.09
CA LEU A 57 -20.30 12.81 -23.84
C LEU A 57 -19.53 12.46 -22.56
N MET A 58 -18.21 12.56 -22.56
CA MET A 58 -17.45 12.42 -21.32
C MET A 58 -17.61 13.67 -20.44
N ALA A 59 -17.62 13.49 -19.12
CA ALA A 59 -17.51 14.58 -18.18
C ALA A 59 -16.08 15.12 -18.18
N VAL A 60 -15.89 16.41 -18.40
CA VAL A 60 -14.58 17.07 -18.32
C VAL A 60 -14.42 17.73 -16.94
N ALA A 61 -13.22 17.62 -16.39
CA ALA A 61 -12.90 18.19 -15.07
C ALA A 61 -12.70 19.71 -15.09
N LEU A 62 -12.35 20.25 -16.28
CA LEU A 62 -12.07 21.69 -16.47
C LEU A 62 -12.86 22.21 -17.65
N PRO A 63 -13.18 23.54 -17.65
CA PRO A 63 -13.77 24.19 -18.83
C PRO A 63 -12.86 24.12 -20.04
N GLU A 64 -13.45 24.21 -21.24
CA GLU A 64 -12.71 24.31 -22.49
C GLU A 64 -11.46 25.23 -22.40
N PRO A 65 -10.29 24.86 -23.00
CA PRO A 65 -10.15 23.77 -23.99
C PRO A 65 -9.64 22.43 -23.42
N SER A 66 -9.73 22.18 -22.11
CA SER A 66 -9.19 20.97 -21.49
C SER A 66 -9.99 19.72 -21.88
N SER A 67 -9.27 18.64 -22.18
CA SER A 67 -9.83 17.29 -22.37
C SER A 67 -9.75 16.43 -21.10
N LEU A 68 -9.30 16.99 -19.99
CA LEU A 68 -9.07 16.29 -18.73
C LEU A 68 -10.37 15.70 -18.18
N SER A 69 -10.47 14.38 -18.13
CA SER A 69 -11.57 13.64 -17.52
C SER A 69 -11.04 12.68 -16.47
N MET A 70 -11.45 12.87 -15.22
CA MET A 70 -11.01 12.03 -14.09
C MET A 70 -11.53 10.59 -14.19
N GLU A 71 -12.48 10.32 -15.07
CA GLU A 71 -13.02 8.99 -15.34
C GLU A 71 -11.97 8.05 -15.99
N PHE A 72 -11.01 8.62 -16.72
CA PHE A 72 -10.01 7.88 -17.52
C PHE A 72 -8.57 8.06 -17.07
N ILE A 73 -8.33 8.98 -16.14
CA ILE A 73 -6.98 9.29 -15.69
C ILE A 73 -6.64 8.48 -14.46
N ARG A 74 -5.41 8.01 -14.41
CA ARG A 74 -4.84 7.35 -13.24
C ARG A 74 -4.51 8.40 -12.19
N GLN A 75 -4.96 8.18 -10.96
CA GLN A 75 -4.80 9.09 -9.84
C GLN A 75 -4.00 8.45 -8.71
N GLU A 76 -3.25 9.28 -7.99
CA GLU A 76 -2.48 8.82 -6.83
C GLU A 76 -3.32 8.60 -5.57
N TYR A 77 -4.27 9.50 -5.31
CA TYR A 77 -5.12 9.40 -4.12
C TYR A 77 -6.52 9.92 -4.42
N PRO A 78 -7.33 9.13 -5.12
CA PRO A 78 -8.62 9.57 -5.63
C PRO A 78 -9.61 9.87 -4.51
N SER A 79 -10.33 10.98 -4.65
CA SER A 79 -11.45 11.39 -3.82
C SER A 79 -12.75 11.37 -4.62
N TYR A 80 -13.89 11.35 -3.92
CA TYR A 80 -15.20 11.44 -4.55
C TYR A 80 -15.58 12.91 -4.83
N GLY A 81 -16.24 13.14 -5.95
CA GLY A 81 -16.83 14.45 -6.29
C GLY A 81 -16.08 15.25 -7.35
N THR A 82 -14.98 14.70 -7.90
CA THR A 82 -14.15 15.37 -8.93
C THR A 82 -14.31 14.76 -10.34
N GLY A 83 -15.35 13.94 -10.56
CA GLY A 83 -15.62 13.28 -11.84
C GLY A 83 -15.04 11.86 -11.97
N ASP A 84 -14.41 11.34 -10.94
CA ASP A 84 -14.06 9.92 -10.81
C ASP A 84 -15.18 9.18 -10.09
N TYR A 85 -15.71 8.13 -10.72
CA TYR A 85 -16.81 7.31 -10.18
C TYR A 85 -16.36 5.96 -9.64
N ARG A 86 -15.06 5.66 -9.72
CA ARG A 86 -14.44 4.48 -9.11
C ARG A 86 -14.34 4.65 -7.60
N MET A 87 -14.13 3.56 -6.88
CA MET A 87 -14.01 3.61 -5.41
C MET A 87 -12.86 4.53 -4.98
N PRO A 88 -13.14 5.51 -4.11
CA PRO A 88 -12.13 6.48 -3.68
C PRO A 88 -11.17 5.89 -2.63
N ALA A 89 -9.98 6.47 -2.51
CA ALA A 89 -9.03 6.19 -1.44
C ALA A 89 -9.39 6.92 -0.14
N VAL A 90 -10.08 8.05 -0.25
CA VAL A 90 -10.51 8.88 0.88
C VAL A 90 -11.99 9.25 0.78
N THR A 91 -12.67 9.25 1.93
CA THR A 91 -14.03 9.80 2.09
C THR A 91 -14.07 10.57 3.39
N ILE A 92 -14.43 11.84 3.31
CA ILE A 92 -14.53 12.75 4.46
C ILE A 92 -15.97 13.28 4.52
N GLN A 93 -16.64 13.03 5.64
CA GLN A 93 -17.97 13.59 5.88
C GLN A 93 -17.83 14.96 6.57
N GLN A 94 -18.39 15.96 5.94
CA GLN A 94 -18.53 17.31 6.48
C GLN A 94 -19.77 17.42 7.37
N LYS A 95 -19.84 18.44 8.21
CA LYS A 95 -20.97 18.70 9.11
C LYS A 95 -22.34 18.81 8.40
N ASN A 96 -22.35 19.30 7.17
CA ASN A 96 -23.56 19.41 6.34
C ASN A 96 -23.95 18.11 5.64
N GLY A 97 -23.20 17.01 5.87
CA GLY A 97 -23.39 15.70 5.25
C GLY A 97 -22.72 15.52 3.89
N SER A 98 -22.09 16.55 3.32
CA SER A 98 -21.32 16.45 2.08
C SER A 98 -20.14 15.50 2.27
N ARG A 99 -19.81 14.71 1.23
CA ARG A 99 -18.62 13.85 1.16
C ARG A 99 -17.69 14.22 0.01
N ILE A 100 -17.87 15.40 -0.56
CA ILE A 100 -17.03 15.90 -1.65
C ILE A 100 -15.80 16.54 -1.02
N CYS A 101 -14.62 16.12 -1.46
CA CYS A 101 -13.35 16.75 -1.15
C CYS A 101 -12.47 16.83 -2.40
N ASN A 102 -11.61 17.84 -2.46
CA ASN A 102 -10.75 18.12 -3.61
C ASN A 102 -9.36 18.56 -3.14
N PHE A 103 -8.46 17.60 -2.97
CA PHE A 103 -7.10 17.82 -2.54
C PHE A 103 -6.20 18.21 -3.71
N MET A 104 -5.73 19.45 -3.71
CA MET A 104 -4.86 20.00 -4.75
C MET A 104 -3.43 20.20 -4.23
N TYR A 105 -2.45 20.02 -5.10
CA TYR A 105 -1.04 20.20 -4.81
C TYR A 105 -0.74 21.60 -4.26
N GLN A 106 0.06 21.63 -3.18
CA GLN A 106 0.59 22.86 -2.59
C GLN A 106 2.13 22.92 -2.68
N SER A 107 2.77 21.85 -2.21
CA SER A 107 4.23 21.78 -2.15
C SER A 107 4.70 20.33 -2.02
N HIS A 108 6.00 20.13 -2.09
CA HIS A 108 6.63 18.85 -1.78
C HIS A 108 7.97 19.04 -1.08
N GLU A 109 8.41 18.00 -0.42
CA GLU A 109 9.73 17.89 0.19
C GLU A 109 10.37 16.56 -0.20
N ILE A 110 11.66 16.59 -0.54
CA ILE A 110 12.48 15.40 -0.79
C ILE A 110 13.61 15.40 0.23
N PHE A 111 13.77 14.29 0.96
CA PHE A 111 14.81 14.18 1.99
C PHE A 111 15.38 12.76 2.07
N ALA A 112 16.62 12.65 2.54
CA ALA A 112 17.29 11.38 2.79
C ALA A 112 16.66 10.67 4.00
N GLY A 113 16.63 9.34 3.95
CA GLY A 113 16.09 8.51 5.02
C GLY A 113 14.57 8.39 5.03
N LYS A 114 14.02 8.04 6.19
CA LYS A 114 12.60 7.75 6.41
C LYS A 114 12.16 8.18 7.79
N LYS A 115 11.06 8.95 7.88
CA LYS A 115 10.44 9.33 9.14
C LYS A 115 9.76 8.14 9.82
N SER A 116 9.81 8.09 11.16
CA SER A 116 9.07 7.10 11.95
C SER A 116 7.57 7.38 11.91
N LEU A 117 6.76 6.33 11.84
CA LEU A 117 5.30 6.40 11.92
C LEU A 117 4.78 6.08 13.35
N ALA A 118 5.63 6.14 14.37
CA ALA A 118 5.21 5.83 15.74
C ALA A 118 3.91 6.57 16.13
N PRO A 119 2.94 5.90 16.81
CA PRO A 119 3.04 4.55 17.39
C PRO A 119 2.74 3.39 16.43
N LEU A 120 2.43 3.65 15.16
CA LEU A 120 2.16 2.60 14.19
C LEU A 120 3.44 1.83 13.81
N PRO A 121 3.33 0.50 13.56
CA PRO A 121 4.43 -0.26 13.01
C PRO A 121 4.75 0.21 11.59
N SER A 122 6.04 0.27 11.26
CA SER A 122 6.50 0.65 9.93
C SER A 122 7.89 0.09 9.67
N THR A 123 8.26 -0.02 8.41
CA THR A 123 9.65 -0.24 8.03
C THR A 123 10.50 0.97 8.42
N TYR A 124 11.80 0.78 8.60
CA TYR A 124 12.73 1.81 9.04
C TYR A 124 14.05 1.74 8.28
N VAL A 125 14.90 2.73 8.46
CA VAL A 125 16.30 2.77 8.00
C VAL A 125 17.24 2.89 9.20
N GLU A 126 18.45 2.35 9.08
CA GLU A 126 19.51 2.51 10.09
C GLU A 126 20.39 3.71 9.78
N THR A 127 20.53 4.02 8.48
CA THR A 127 21.21 5.24 8.02
C THR A 127 20.35 5.95 6.96
N GLU A 128 20.55 7.26 6.84
CA GLU A 128 19.78 8.09 5.89
C GLU A 128 20.03 7.70 4.42
N GLU A 129 21.19 7.11 4.11
CA GLU A 129 21.55 6.72 2.75
C GLU A 129 20.81 5.47 2.26
N GLU A 130 20.12 4.75 3.13
CA GLU A 130 19.39 3.51 2.76
C GLU A 130 18.08 3.78 2.02
N ALA A 131 17.52 4.98 2.17
CA ALA A 131 16.28 5.36 1.52
C ALA A 131 16.24 6.86 1.23
N GLU A 132 15.32 7.24 0.36
CA GLU A 132 14.95 8.63 0.10
C GLU A 132 13.43 8.75 0.11
N THR A 133 12.91 9.82 0.67
CA THR A 133 11.47 10.04 0.85
C THR A 133 11.01 11.30 0.14
N LEU A 134 9.89 11.19 -0.57
CA LEU A 134 9.09 12.28 -1.09
C LEU A 134 7.84 12.42 -0.22
N GLU A 135 7.59 13.60 0.32
CA GLU A 135 6.31 14.01 0.89
C GLU A 135 5.67 15.06 -0.02
N ILE A 136 4.46 14.79 -0.49
CA ILE A 136 3.66 15.73 -1.28
C ILE A 136 2.54 16.25 -0.39
N LEU A 137 2.50 17.56 -0.21
CA LEU A 137 1.44 18.26 0.51
C LEU A 137 0.34 18.67 -0.46
N LEU A 138 -0.85 18.19 -0.19
CA LEU A 138 -2.10 18.59 -0.84
C LEU A 138 -2.98 19.32 0.16
N HIS A 139 -3.87 20.17 -0.33
CA HIS A 139 -4.80 20.94 0.50
C HIS A 139 -6.18 20.99 -0.14
N ASP A 140 -7.21 20.86 0.68
CA ASP A 140 -8.60 21.14 0.32
C ASP A 140 -9.05 22.44 1.01
N GLU A 141 -9.28 23.49 0.22
CA GLU A 141 -9.63 24.82 0.71
C GLU A 141 -11.01 24.88 1.38
N VAL A 142 -11.95 24.01 0.99
CA VAL A 142 -13.33 24.03 1.50
C VAL A 142 -13.40 23.50 2.92
N ILE A 143 -12.70 22.43 3.20
CA ILE A 143 -12.67 21.81 4.53
C ILE A 143 -11.43 22.22 5.35
N ASP A 144 -10.55 23.05 4.78
CA ASP A 144 -9.28 23.52 5.37
C ASP A 144 -8.48 22.37 5.99
N THR A 145 -8.16 21.38 5.14
CA THR A 145 -7.48 20.15 5.55
C THR A 145 -6.30 19.87 4.65
N ASP A 146 -5.15 19.61 5.26
CA ASP A 146 -3.97 19.14 4.57
C ASP A 146 -3.96 17.61 4.48
N LEU A 147 -3.43 17.13 3.37
CA LEU A 147 -3.17 15.73 3.09
C LEU A 147 -1.72 15.57 2.64
N VAL A 148 -0.93 14.79 3.37
CA VAL A 148 0.46 14.48 3.00
C VAL A 148 0.52 13.07 2.46
N LEU A 149 0.91 12.93 1.20
CA LEU A 149 1.25 11.64 0.58
C LEU A 149 2.74 11.38 0.76
N SER A 150 3.11 10.31 1.42
CA SER A 150 4.50 9.94 1.68
C SER A 150 4.92 8.71 0.88
N TYR A 151 6.04 8.82 0.17
CA TYR A 151 6.65 7.77 -0.65
C TYR A 151 8.11 7.61 -0.26
N THR A 152 8.49 6.43 0.24
CA THR A 152 9.90 6.13 0.53
C THR A 152 10.39 5.05 -0.42
N ILE A 153 11.45 5.34 -1.18
CA ILE A 153 12.15 4.36 -2.03
C ILE A 153 13.41 3.88 -1.35
N TYR A 154 13.60 2.55 -1.27
CA TYR A 154 14.79 1.92 -0.71
C TYR A 154 15.88 1.75 -1.75
N ARG A 155 17.16 1.96 -1.37
CA ARG A 155 18.31 1.84 -2.28
C ARG A 155 18.49 0.44 -2.81
N ASP A 156 18.51 -0.55 -1.91
CA ASP A 156 18.96 -1.90 -2.21
C ASP A 156 17.82 -2.87 -2.55
N TYR A 157 16.58 -2.39 -2.50
CA TYR A 157 15.38 -3.19 -2.73
C TYR A 157 14.47 -2.54 -3.77
N PRO A 158 13.85 -3.30 -4.67
CA PRO A 158 12.79 -2.78 -5.56
C PRO A 158 11.50 -2.52 -4.77
N VAL A 159 11.60 -1.64 -3.78
CA VAL A 159 10.56 -1.37 -2.78
C VAL A 159 10.27 0.12 -2.68
N ILE A 160 8.98 0.43 -2.69
CA ILE A 160 8.46 1.75 -2.33
C ILE A 160 7.46 1.55 -1.21
N THR A 161 7.54 2.35 -0.14
CA THR A 161 6.52 2.34 0.91
C THR A 161 5.65 3.58 0.82
N ARG A 162 4.37 3.42 1.16
CA ARG A 162 3.38 4.49 1.12
C ARG A 162 2.60 4.59 2.42
N ASN A 163 2.32 5.80 2.83
CA ASN A 163 1.38 6.14 3.88
C ASN A 163 0.80 7.53 3.64
N VAL A 164 -0.25 7.86 4.36
CA VAL A 164 -0.96 9.13 4.22
C VAL A 164 -1.20 9.73 5.59
N ARG A 165 -1.05 11.05 5.69
CA ARG A 165 -1.36 11.78 6.91
C ARG A 165 -2.31 12.93 6.60
N PHE A 166 -3.37 13.03 7.39
CA PHE A 166 -4.31 14.13 7.39
C PHE A 166 -4.00 15.09 8.52
N PHE A 167 -4.14 16.37 8.29
CA PHE A 167 -4.04 17.42 9.29
C PHE A 167 -5.16 18.42 9.09
N HIS A 168 -6.11 18.44 10.02
CA HIS A 168 -7.29 19.29 9.91
C HIS A 168 -7.06 20.65 10.58
N LYS A 169 -7.28 21.74 9.85
CA LYS A 169 -7.09 23.13 10.29
C LYS A 169 -8.42 23.84 10.44
N GLY A 170 -9.47 23.32 9.79
CA GLY A 170 -10.79 23.92 9.74
C GLY A 170 -11.46 24.02 11.11
N LYS A 171 -12.36 24.97 11.26
CA LYS A 171 -13.07 25.21 12.54
C LYS A 171 -14.12 24.16 12.87
N GLU A 172 -14.79 23.63 11.85
CA GLU A 172 -15.84 22.61 12.00
C GLU A 172 -15.19 21.22 11.94
N ALA A 173 -15.53 20.33 12.87
CA ALA A 173 -15.03 18.96 12.85
C ALA A 173 -15.46 18.24 11.57
N ILE A 174 -14.58 17.36 11.09
CA ILE A 174 -14.80 16.48 9.95
C ILE A 174 -14.66 15.02 10.40
N VAL A 175 -15.27 14.11 9.65
CA VAL A 175 -15.19 12.68 9.95
C VAL A 175 -14.56 11.94 8.77
N LEU A 176 -13.46 11.25 9.02
CA LEU A 176 -12.86 10.32 8.06
C LEU A 176 -13.67 9.01 8.08
N ASP A 177 -14.48 8.76 7.06
CA ASP A 177 -15.20 7.50 6.86
C ASP A 177 -14.34 6.48 6.09
N ARG A 178 -13.34 6.95 5.34
CA ARG A 178 -12.37 6.16 4.60
C ARG A 178 -11.04 6.89 4.53
N ALA A 179 -9.96 6.19 4.87
CA ALA A 179 -8.59 6.69 4.76
C ALA A 179 -7.66 5.51 4.44
N LEU A 180 -7.56 5.17 3.14
CA LEU A 180 -6.69 4.08 2.70
C LEU A 180 -5.24 4.56 2.63
N SER A 181 -4.30 3.64 2.80
CA SER A 181 -2.87 3.95 2.86
C SER A 181 -2.23 4.09 1.48
N ALA A 182 -2.78 3.41 0.49
CA ALA A 182 -2.27 3.43 -0.89
C ALA A 182 -3.38 3.22 -1.92
N SER A 183 -3.20 3.85 -3.08
CA SER A 183 -3.92 3.59 -4.32
C SER A 183 -2.89 3.50 -5.44
N VAL A 184 -2.98 2.48 -6.30
CA VAL A 184 -2.10 2.29 -7.46
C VAL A 184 -2.95 1.88 -8.65
N GLU A 185 -2.72 2.50 -9.79
CA GLU A 185 -3.53 2.27 -10.98
C GLU A 185 -2.71 1.74 -12.17
N PHE A 186 -3.35 0.89 -12.98
CA PHE A 186 -2.79 0.31 -14.19
C PHE A 186 -3.76 0.53 -15.37
N ASN A 187 -3.20 0.68 -16.57
CA ASN A 187 -3.98 0.97 -17.78
C ASN A 187 -4.74 -0.22 -18.36
N ASP A 188 -4.49 -1.41 -17.84
CA ASP A 188 -5.08 -2.66 -18.32
C ASP A 188 -5.57 -3.52 -17.14
N MET A 189 -6.28 -4.60 -17.46
CA MET A 189 -6.79 -5.58 -16.50
C MET A 189 -6.11 -6.95 -16.63
N GLU A 190 -5.05 -7.06 -17.41
CA GLU A 190 -4.37 -8.33 -17.67
C GLU A 190 -3.52 -8.79 -16.48
N PHE A 191 -4.20 -9.09 -15.37
CA PHE A 191 -3.60 -9.57 -14.15
C PHE A 191 -4.35 -10.77 -13.55
N GLU A 192 -3.61 -11.59 -12.82
CA GLU A 192 -4.14 -12.47 -11.80
C GLU A 192 -3.86 -11.86 -10.43
N MET A 193 -4.92 -11.76 -9.59
CA MET A 193 -4.81 -11.40 -8.20
C MET A 193 -4.40 -12.62 -7.38
N VAL A 194 -3.24 -12.55 -6.73
CA VAL A 194 -2.74 -13.57 -5.80
C VAL A 194 -2.93 -13.09 -4.38
N HIS A 195 -3.51 -13.94 -3.53
CA HIS A 195 -3.71 -13.64 -2.11
C HIS A 195 -3.60 -14.90 -1.26
N LEU A 196 -3.54 -14.72 0.05
CA LEU A 196 -3.47 -15.79 1.03
C LEU A 196 -4.82 -15.90 1.75
N ALA A 197 -5.40 -17.10 1.75
CA ALA A 197 -6.67 -17.35 2.40
C ALA A 197 -6.65 -18.67 3.18
N GLY A 198 -7.49 -18.79 4.18
CA GLY A 198 -7.57 -20.01 4.97
C GLY A 198 -8.62 -19.95 6.06
N ALA A 199 -8.35 -20.67 7.12
CA ALA A 199 -9.11 -20.68 8.35
C ALA A 199 -8.20 -21.21 9.47
N TRP A 200 -8.70 -21.28 10.69
CA TRP A 200 -7.99 -21.91 11.80
C TRP A 200 -7.47 -23.31 11.43
N SER A 201 -6.22 -23.60 11.75
CA SER A 201 -5.47 -24.83 11.42
C SER A 201 -5.24 -25.11 9.93
N ARG A 202 -5.56 -24.14 9.05
CA ARG A 202 -5.30 -24.25 7.60
C ARG A 202 -5.16 -22.85 6.99
N GLU A 203 -4.20 -22.08 7.50
CA GLU A 203 -3.94 -20.70 7.12
C GLU A 203 -3.08 -20.60 5.85
N ARG A 204 -3.16 -19.46 5.19
CA ARG A 204 -2.22 -18.99 4.16
C ARG A 204 -2.14 -19.84 2.90
N TYR A 205 -3.23 -20.50 2.50
CA TYR A 205 -3.28 -21.12 1.18
C TYR A 205 -3.24 -20.06 0.09
N VAL A 206 -2.33 -20.24 -0.87
CA VAL A 206 -2.22 -19.35 -2.04
C VAL A 206 -3.45 -19.52 -2.91
N LYS A 207 -4.15 -18.42 -3.16
CA LYS A 207 -5.31 -18.34 -4.06
C LYS A 207 -5.00 -17.39 -5.20
N ARG A 208 -5.54 -17.72 -6.37
CA ARG A 208 -5.39 -16.93 -7.61
C ARG A 208 -6.76 -16.67 -8.20
N ARG A 209 -6.97 -15.45 -8.70
CA ARG A 209 -8.20 -15.04 -9.40
C ARG A 209 -7.79 -14.20 -10.59
N THR A 210 -8.28 -14.53 -11.79
CA THR A 210 -8.18 -13.61 -12.94
C THR A 210 -9.03 -12.38 -12.64
N LEU A 211 -8.55 -11.19 -12.98
CA LEU A 211 -9.33 -9.97 -12.81
C LEU A 211 -10.47 -9.92 -13.81
N GLU A 212 -11.63 -9.50 -13.33
CA GLU A 212 -12.83 -9.23 -14.11
C GLU A 212 -13.35 -7.83 -13.78
N MET A 213 -14.23 -7.27 -14.64
CA MET A 213 -14.86 -5.98 -14.36
C MET A 213 -15.63 -6.01 -13.05
N GLY A 214 -15.50 -4.94 -12.27
CA GLY A 214 -16.07 -4.81 -10.94
C GLY A 214 -15.01 -4.89 -9.85
N ILE A 215 -15.43 -5.19 -8.62
CA ILE A 215 -14.58 -5.16 -7.43
C ILE A 215 -14.27 -6.58 -6.98
N GLN A 216 -12.98 -6.86 -6.78
CA GLN A 216 -12.47 -8.06 -6.15
C GLN A 216 -11.67 -7.66 -4.93
N ALA A 217 -11.96 -8.23 -3.77
CA ALA A 217 -11.34 -7.82 -2.52
C ALA A 217 -11.02 -8.99 -1.61
N ILE A 218 -10.08 -8.75 -0.70
CA ILE A 218 -9.85 -9.50 0.54
C ILE A 218 -9.89 -8.52 1.70
N GLN A 219 -10.40 -8.98 2.84
CA GLN A 219 -10.64 -8.12 3.98
C GLN A 219 -10.66 -8.88 5.29
N SER A 220 -10.58 -8.16 6.40
CA SER A 220 -10.92 -8.67 7.72
C SER A 220 -11.67 -7.59 8.52
N LEU A 221 -12.71 -8.04 9.23
CA LEU A 221 -13.51 -7.24 10.19
C LEU A 221 -13.53 -7.89 11.58
N HIS A 222 -12.55 -8.76 11.86
CA HIS A 222 -12.45 -9.51 13.12
C HIS A 222 -11.81 -8.71 14.28
N GLY A 223 -11.50 -7.44 14.09
CA GLY A 223 -10.67 -6.67 15.03
C GLY A 223 -9.18 -7.00 14.90
N ALA A 224 -8.84 -7.95 14.05
CA ALA A 224 -7.49 -8.39 13.71
C ALA A 224 -7.43 -8.79 12.23
N SER A 225 -6.22 -8.97 11.69
CA SER A 225 -6.02 -9.40 10.30
C SER A 225 -6.47 -10.83 10.01
N SER A 226 -6.82 -11.62 11.00
CA SER A 226 -7.40 -12.98 11.00
C SER A 226 -6.60 -14.10 10.30
N SER A 227 -7.03 -15.34 10.53
CA SER A 227 -6.53 -16.54 9.83
C SER A 227 -7.13 -16.71 8.43
N GLU A 228 -8.23 -16.00 8.12
CA GLU A 228 -8.96 -16.14 6.85
C GLU A 228 -8.23 -15.43 5.71
N HIS A 229 -7.71 -14.23 5.96
CA HIS A 229 -6.96 -13.44 4.99
C HIS A 229 -5.78 -12.71 5.64
N ASN A 230 -4.63 -12.75 4.97
CA ASN A 230 -3.51 -11.90 5.36
C ASN A 230 -3.63 -10.54 4.67
N PRO A 231 -3.12 -9.45 5.27
CA PRO A 231 -3.10 -8.12 4.68
C PRO A 231 -2.04 -8.02 3.56
N PHE A 232 -2.17 -8.91 2.57
CA PHE A 232 -1.27 -9.07 1.45
C PHE A 232 -2.06 -9.41 0.18
N LEU A 233 -1.69 -8.74 -0.90
CA LEU A 233 -2.22 -8.95 -2.25
C LEU A 233 -1.08 -8.78 -3.25
N ALA A 234 -1.04 -9.60 -4.29
CA ALA A 234 -0.18 -9.35 -5.44
C ALA A 234 -0.99 -9.38 -6.74
N LEU A 235 -0.60 -8.53 -7.67
CA LEU A 235 -1.03 -8.57 -9.07
C LEU A 235 0.13 -9.11 -9.90
N LYS A 236 -0.07 -10.23 -10.57
CA LYS A 236 0.92 -10.80 -11.47
C LYS A 236 0.39 -10.83 -12.90
N ARG A 237 1.25 -10.67 -13.88
CA ARG A 237 0.89 -10.93 -15.28
C ARG A 237 0.48 -12.39 -15.46
N PRO A 238 -0.45 -12.73 -16.39
CA PRO A 238 -0.94 -14.10 -16.56
C PRO A 238 0.18 -15.11 -16.83
N ASP A 239 1.20 -14.72 -17.59
CA ASP A 239 2.37 -15.51 -17.95
C ASP A 239 3.47 -15.56 -16.85
N ALA A 240 3.34 -14.74 -15.78
CA ALA A 240 4.31 -14.75 -14.71
C ALA A 240 4.21 -16.05 -13.88
N THR A 241 5.39 -16.59 -13.55
CA THR A 241 5.57 -17.82 -12.78
C THR A 241 6.29 -17.56 -11.45
N GLU A 242 6.74 -18.58 -10.77
CA GLU A 242 7.59 -18.43 -9.60
C GLU A 242 8.97 -17.79 -9.94
N GLN A 243 9.47 -17.95 -11.16
CA GLN A 243 10.83 -17.60 -11.54
C GLN A 243 10.95 -16.52 -12.63
N GLN A 244 9.86 -16.11 -13.24
CA GLN A 244 9.86 -15.12 -14.33
C GLN A 244 8.55 -14.33 -14.40
N GLY A 245 8.59 -13.20 -15.08
CA GLY A 245 7.43 -12.34 -15.36
C GLY A 245 7.21 -11.28 -14.30
N GLU A 246 6.34 -10.33 -14.61
CA GLU A 246 6.07 -9.17 -13.76
C GLU A 246 5.08 -9.48 -12.65
N VAL A 247 5.43 -9.03 -11.45
CA VAL A 247 4.62 -9.15 -10.23
C VAL A 247 4.72 -7.86 -9.43
N TYR A 248 3.57 -7.39 -8.96
CA TYR A 248 3.39 -6.23 -8.10
C TYR A 248 2.82 -6.69 -6.76
N GLY A 249 3.62 -6.68 -5.72
CA GLY A 249 3.19 -7.08 -4.37
C GLY A 249 2.82 -5.88 -3.52
N PHE A 250 1.79 -6.02 -2.70
CA PHE A 250 1.27 -5.02 -1.77
C PHE A 250 1.05 -5.66 -0.41
N SER A 251 1.66 -5.11 0.64
CA SER A 251 1.55 -5.64 1.99
C SER A 251 1.31 -4.49 2.97
N LEU A 252 0.21 -4.55 3.72
CA LEU A 252 -0.11 -3.57 4.75
C LEU A 252 0.58 -3.95 6.06
N VAL A 253 1.36 -3.04 6.61
CA VAL A 253 2.03 -3.21 7.91
C VAL A 253 1.05 -2.81 9.02
N TYR A 254 0.06 -3.66 9.25
CA TYR A 254 -1.03 -3.44 10.20
C TYR A 254 -1.67 -4.77 10.58
N SER A 255 -2.10 -4.92 11.82
CA SER A 255 -2.68 -6.15 12.35
C SER A 255 -4.18 -6.05 12.68
N GLY A 256 -4.81 -4.90 12.44
CA GLY A 256 -6.24 -4.67 12.66
C GLY A 256 -7.11 -5.03 11.45
N ASN A 257 -8.32 -4.46 11.42
CA ASN A 257 -9.24 -4.58 10.29
C ASN A 257 -8.64 -3.95 9.04
N PHE A 258 -8.64 -4.67 7.94
CA PHE A 258 -8.05 -4.19 6.69
C PHE A 258 -8.93 -4.48 5.47
N LEU A 259 -8.74 -3.68 4.45
CA LEU A 259 -9.25 -3.90 3.10
C LEU A 259 -8.09 -3.86 2.12
N ALA A 260 -8.02 -4.85 1.23
CA ALA A 260 -7.23 -4.82 0.01
C ALA A 260 -8.15 -5.12 -1.17
N GLN A 261 -8.31 -4.16 -2.08
CA GLN A 261 -9.34 -4.16 -3.11
C GLN A 261 -8.71 -3.88 -4.46
N VAL A 262 -9.20 -4.57 -5.48
CA VAL A 262 -8.89 -4.32 -6.89
C VAL A 262 -10.18 -4.06 -7.63
N GLU A 263 -10.31 -2.90 -8.23
CA GLU A 263 -11.45 -2.51 -9.07
C GLU A 263 -11.00 -2.41 -10.52
N VAL A 264 -11.73 -3.08 -11.41
CA VAL A 264 -11.59 -2.96 -12.86
C VAL A 264 -12.81 -2.21 -13.39
N ASN A 265 -12.60 -1.06 -14.00
CA ASN A 265 -13.67 -0.26 -14.57
C ASN A 265 -14.07 -0.71 -15.97
N THR A 266 -15.09 -0.07 -16.55
CA THR A 266 -15.60 -0.36 -17.89
C THR A 266 -14.60 -0.06 -19.03
N HIS A 267 -13.50 0.62 -18.71
CA HIS A 267 -12.40 0.92 -19.63
C HIS A 267 -11.23 -0.02 -19.48
N GLN A 268 -11.41 -1.10 -18.71
CA GLN A 268 -10.39 -2.10 -18.40
C GLN A 268 -9.17 -1.54 -17.63
N MET A 269 -9.33 -0.40 -16.97
CA MET A 269 -8.31 0.13 -16.07
C MET A 269 -8.45 -0.53 -14.69
N THR A 270 -7.33 -0.85 -14.09
CA THR A 270 -7.26 -1.49 -12.78
C THR A 270 -6.83 -0.49 -11.72
N ARG A 271 -7.60 -0.40 -10.62
CA ARG A 271 -7.24 0.35 -9.41
C ARG A 271 -7.08 -0.61 -8.25
N MET A 272 -5.88 -0.72 -7.70
CA MET A 272 -5.60 -1.40 -6.43
C MET A 272 -5.61 -0.38 -5.29
N THR A 273 -6.36 -0.66 -4.23
CA THR A 273 -6.38 0.15 -3.00
C THR A 273 -6.20 -0.73 -1.77
N MET A 274 -5.47 -0.22 -0.76
CA MET A 274 -5.19 -0.96 0.47
C MET A 274 -5.08 -0.03 1.68
N GLY A 275 -5.63 -0.46 2.82
CA GLY A 275 -5.55 0.29 4.07
C GLY A 275 -6.47 -0.25 5.16
N ILE A 276 -6.77 0.59 6.15
CA ILE A 276 -7.77 0.29 7.19
C ILE A 276 -9.13 0.07 6.53
N HIS A 277 -9.85 -0.95 6.99
CA HIS A 277 -11.17 -1.26 6.45
C HIS A 277 -12.16 -0.13 6.75
N PRO A 278 -12.84 0.45 5.73
CA PRO A 278 -13.74 1.58 5.94
C PRO A 278 -15.06 1.20 6.64
N GLU A 279 -15.48 -0.06 6.53
CA GLU A 279 -16.64 -0.53 7.28
C GLU A 279 -16.32 -0.54 8.77
N MET A 280 -17.18 -0.02 9.59
CA MET A 280 -16.99 0.15 11.04
C MET A 280 -15.79 1.05 11.42
N PHE A 281 -15.30 1.87 10.49
CA PHE A 281 -14.30 2.90 10.71
C PHE A 281 -14.94 4.27 10.59
N SER A 282 -14.72 5.09 11.60
CA SER A 282 -15.13 6.48 11.63
C SER A 282 -14.18 7.22 12.56
N TRP A 283 -13.51 8.25 12.07
CA TRP A 283 -12.53 9.00 12.87
C TRP A 283 -12.83 10.49 12.76
N GLU A 284 -13.29 11.08 13.86
CA GLU A 284 -13.54 12.50 13.96
C GLU A 284 -12.23 13.27 14.14
N LEU A 285 -12.04 14.33 13.38
CA LEU A 285 -10.91 15.26 13.49
C LEU A 285 -11.43 16.67 13.81
N HIS A 286 -10.94 17.21 14.91
CA HIS A 286 -11.13 18.61 15.30
C HIS A 286 -9.97 19.48 14.80
N ALA A 287 -10.15 20.81 14.88
CA ALA A 287 -9.11 21.77 14.49
C ALA A 287 -7.78 21.51 15.21
N GLY A 288 -6.71 21.37 14.45
CA GLY A 288 -5.36 21.07 14.93
C GLY A 288 -5.06 19.59 15.12
N GLU A 289 -5.99 18.69 14.88
CA GLU A 289 -5.77 17.24 14.99
C GLU A 289 -5.29 16.63 13.68
N SER A 290 -4.68 15.46 13.80
CA SER A 290 -4.14 14.70 12.68
C SER A 290 -4.49 13.22 12.76
N PHE A 291 -4.55 12.57 11.60
CA PHE A 291 -4.70 11.13 11.48
C PHE A 291 -3.61 10.57 10.57
N GLN A 292 -2.95 9.48 11.00
CA GLN A 292 -1.90 8.77 10.26
C GLN A 292 -2.40 7.40 9.85
N THR A 293 -2.33 7.07 8.55
CA THR A 293 -2.64 5.72 8.07
C THR A 293 -1.46 4.78 8.31
N PRO A 294 -1.69 3.44 8.41
CA PRO A 294 -0.64 2.45 8.37
C PRO A 294 0.18 2.50 7.07
N GLU A 295 1.36 1.88 7.09
CA GLU A 295 2.23 1.78 5.92
C GLU A 295 1.83 0.62 5.01
N VAL A 296 1.83 0.87 3.69
CA VAL A 296 1.83 -0.16 2.65
C VAL A 296 3.24 -0.29 2.08
N VAL A 297 3.76 -1.51 2.03
CA VAL A 297 5.02 -1.87 1.37
C VAL A 297 4.71 -2.43 0.00
N MET A 298 5.19 -1.76 -1.05
CA MET A 298 5.01 -2.13 -2.44
C MET A 298 6.32 -2.72 -2.98
N VAL A 299 6.24 -3.91 -3.58
CA VAL A 299 7.40 -4.60 -4.19
C VAL A 299 7.12 -4.84 -5.66
N TYR A 300 8.06 -4.47 -6.51
CA TYR A 300 8.08 -4.84 -7.92
C TYR A 300 9.06 -5.99 -8.19
N SER A 301 8.69 -6.91 -9.06
CA SER A 301 9.57 -7.97 -9.56
C SER A 301 9.30 -8.27 -11.03
N ASP A 302 10.33 -8.32 -11.87
CA ASP A 302 10.29 -8.88 -13.24
C ASP A 302 10.83 -10.32 -13.30
N GLN A 303 11.08 -10.92 -12.12
CA GLN A 303 11.64 -12.27 -11.94
C GLN A 303 10.67 -13.18 -11.15
N GLY A 304 9.38 -12.97 -11.32
CA GLY A 304 8.32 -13.81 -10.77
C GLY A 304 8.04 -13.64 -9.28
N LEU A 305 7.16 -14.50 -8.79
CA LEU A 305 6.64 -14.49 -7.41
C LEU A 305 7.73 -14.75 -6.36
N ASN A 306 8.68 -15.65 -6.67
CA ASN A 306 9.73 -16.00 -5.74
C ASN A 306 10.66 -14.81 -5.42
N LYS A 307 11.03 -14.03 -6.44
CA LYS A 307 11.84 -12.82 -6.23
C LYS A 307 11.09 -11.77 -5.42
N MET A 308 9.80 -11.55 -5.70
CA MET A 308 8.94 -10.67 -4.91
C MET A 308 8.92 -11.12 -3.43
N SER A 309 8.64 -12.39 -3.17
CA SER A 309 8.61 -12.98 -1.83
C SER A 309 9.94 -12.82 -1.08
N GLN A 310 11.06 -13.14 -1.72
CA GLN A 310 12.38 -12.97 -1.14
C GLN A 310 12.71 -11.50 -0.82
N THR A 311 12.21 -10.57 -1.63
CA THR A 311 12.39 -9.13 -1.38
C THR A 311 11.68 -8.72 -0.09
N TYR A 312 10.42 -9.13 0.12
CA TYR A 312 9.69 -8.93 1.38
C TYR A 312 10.43 -9.55 2.57
N HIS A 313 10.87 -10.81 2.46
CA HIS A 313 11.55 -11.50 3.55
C HIS A 313 12.85 -10.78 3.95
N ARG A 314 13.66 -10.33 2.98
CA ARG A 314 14.91 -9.61 3.25
C ARG A 314 14.64 -8.25 3.90
N LEU A 315 13.69 -7.49 3.35
CA LEU A 315 13.31 -6.20 3.90
C LEU A 315 12.78 -6.35 5.33
N TYR A 316 11.83 -7.25 5.56
CA TYR A 316 11.19 -7.41 6.86
C TYR A 316 12.13 -7.88 7.94
N ARG A 317 13.02 -8.82 7.65
CA ARG A 317 14.06 -9.26 8.60
C ARG A 317 15.00 -8.14 9.01
N LYS A 318 15.34 -7.24 8.09
CA LYS A 318 16.35 -6.20 8.33
C LYS A 318 15.75 -4.86 8.72
N ARG A 319 14.55 -4.53 8.23
CA ARG A 319 13.99 -3.17 8.31
C ARG A 319 12.54 -3.09 8.81
N LEU A 320 12.00 -4.19 9.36
CA LEU A 320 10.70 -4.20 10.05
C LEU A 320 10.84 -4.79 11.46
N VAL A 321 11.44 -5.98 11.58
CA VAL A 321 11.71 -6.61 12.88
C VAL A 321 12.70 -5.75 13.67
N ARG A 322 12.40 -5.51 14.95
CA ARG A 322 13.18 -4.64 15.85
C ARG A 322 13.55 -5.36 17.14
N GLY A 323 14.46 -4.75 17.90
CA GLY A 323 14.87 -5.23 19.22
C GLY A 323 15.85 -6.41 19.16
N GLU A 324 16.12 -7.01 20.32
CA GLU A 324 17.16 -8.04 20.46
C GLU A 324 16.90 -9.29 19.61
N TRP A 325 15.64 -9.64 19.37
CA TRP A 325 15.24 -10.82 18.62
C TRP A 325 15.30 -10.67 17.09
N ARG A 326 15.74 -9.54 16.57
CA ARG A 326 16.01 -9.37 15.14
C ARG A 326 17.17 -10.27 14.70
N ASP A 327 18.26 -10.26 15.48
CA ASP A 327 19.53 -10.92 15.13
C ASP A 327 19.89 -12.06 16.10
N LYS A 328 19.16 -12.22 17.20
CA LYS A 328 19.38 -13.26 18.21
C LYS A 328 18.50 -14.48 17.92
N VAL A 329 19.09 -15.65 18.06
CA VAL A 329 18.36 -16.92 18.00
C VAL A 329 17.35 -16.98 19.14
N ARG A 330 16.11 -17.30 18.83
CA ARG A 330 15.05 -17.49 19.82
C ARG A 330 15.28 -18.78 20.61
N PRO A 331 14.91 -18.83 21.90
CA PRO A 331 14.93 -20.07 22.65
C PRO A 331 13.94 -21.07 22.05
N ILE A 332 14.24 -22.35 22.22
CA ILE A 332 13.32 -23.42 21.89
C ILE A 332 12.09 -23.31 22.79
N LEU A 333 10.91 -23.33 22.16
CA LEU A 333 9.62 -23.26 22.85
C LEU A 333 8.94 -24.63 22.78
N LEU A 334 8.67 -25.23 23.95
CA LEU A 334 7.82 -26.41 24.07
C LEU A 334 6.38 -25.98 24.31
N ASN A 335 5.45 -26.45 23.47
CA ASN A 335 4.02 -26.37 23.73
C ASN A 335 3.51 -27.78 24.09
N ASN A 336 3.13 -27.97 25.35
CA ASN A 336 2.68 -29.28 25.85
C ASN A 336 1.17 -29.54 25.67
N TRP A 337 0.41 -28.61 25.08
CA TRP A 337 -1.05 -28.70 25.02
C TRP A 337 -1.53 -30.01 24.36
N GLU A 338 -1.03 -30.34 23.19
CA GLU A 338 -1.42 -31.56 22.46
C GLU A 338 -0.96 -32.85 23.15
N ALA A 339 0.12 -32.80 23.92
CA ALA A 339 0.69 -33.97 24.58
C ALA A 339 0.02 -34.29 25.91
N THR A 340 -0.44 -33.29 26.67
CA THR A 340 -0.85 -33.49 28.07
C THR A 340 -2.18 -32.81 28.43
N TYR A 341 -2.65 -31.85 27.65
CA TYR A 341 -3.78 -30.97 27.98
C TYR A 341 -3.60 -30.36 29.39
N PHE A 342 -4.50 -30.63 30.33
CA PHE A 342 -4.43 -30.15 31.72
C PHE A 342 -3.77 -31.15 32.68
N ASP A 343 -3.46 -32.38 32.23
CA ASP A 343 -2.84 -33.42 33.03
C ASP A 343 -1.32 -33.40 32.90
N PHE A 344 -0.68 -32.43 33.52
CA PHE A 344 0.77 -32.33 33.55
C PHE A 344 1.31 -31.84 34.91
N ASP A 345 2.54 -32.24 35.19
CA ASP A 345 3.34 -31.85 36.31
C ASP A 345 4.78 -31.50 35.82
N GLU A 346 5.63 -31.10 36.72
CA GLU A 346 7.01 -30.74 36.41
C GLU A 346 7.79 -31.91 35.78
N GLU A 347 7.56 -33.15 36.28
CA GLU A 347 8.24 -34.35 35.79
C GLU A 347 7.85 -34.65 34.32
N LYS A 348 6.56 -34.57 33.97
CA LYS A 348 6.09 -34.72 32.59
C LYS A 348 6.66 -33.66 31.64
N ILE A 349 6.71 -32.41 32.07
CA ILE A 349 7.28 -31.36 31.24
C ILE A 349 8.77 -31.57 31.03
N CYS A 350 9.51 -31.95 32.08
CA CYS A 350 10.92 -32.27 31.95
C CYS A 350 11.17 -33.46 31.03
N LEU A 351 10.31 -34.48 31.10
CA LEU A 351 10.40 -35.65 30.20
C LEU A 351 10.18 -35.25 28.73
N LEU A 352 9.16 -34.46 28.44
CA LEU A 352 8.86 -33.97 27.08
C LEU A 352 10.02 -33.14 26.52
N TYR A 353 10.59 -32.27 27.33
CA TYR A 353 11.73 -31.42 26.95
C TYR A 353 12.97 -32.25 26.64
N THR A 354 13.25 -33.31 27.42
CA THR A 354 14.43 -34.17 27.23
C THR A 354 14.25 -35.21 26.12
N SER A 355 13.03 -35.71 25.89
CA SER A 355 12.76 -36.66 24.81
C SER A 355 12.79 -36.01 23.43
N ASP A 356 12.33 -34.77 23.30
CA ASP A 356 12.41 -34.03 22.06
C ASP A 356 13.86 -33.77 21.60
N ALA A 357 14.75 -33.52 22.59
CA ALA A 357 16.19 -33.40 22.33
C ALA A 357 16.86 -34.74 21.93
N ALA A 358 16.31 -35.88 22.33
CA ALA A 358 16.84 -37.20 21.99
C ALA A 358 16.39 -37.68 20.61
N ASP A 359 15.24 -37.25 20.11
CA ASP A 359 14.76 -37.62 18.77
C ASP A 359 15.54 -36.92 17.66
N GLU A 360 16.11 -35.73 17.90
CA GLU A 360 17.02 -35.06 16.95
C GLU A 360 18.35 -35.82 16.73
N GLU A 361 18.82 -36.61 17.71
CA GLU A 361 20.02 -37.42 17.55
C GLU A 361 19.79 -38.70 16.74
N ASN A 362 18.55 -39.14 16.53
CA ASN A 362 18.23 -40.36 15.77
C ASN A 362 17.79 -40.10 14.33
N LEU A 363 17.83 -38.85 13.84
CA LEU A 363 17.51 -38.46 12.46
C LEU A 363 18.78 -38.20 11.59
N VAL A 364 19.91 -38.79 11.93
CA VAL A 364 21.16 -38.79 11.12
C VAL A 364 21.35 -40.13 10.41
#